data_389e7338ab3f905d151f4839747292be
#
_entry.id   389e7338ab3f905d151f4839747292be
#
_cell.length_a   1.000
_cell.length_b   1.000
_cell.length_c   1.000
_cell.angle_alpha   90.00
_cell.angle_beta   90.00
_cell.angle_gamma   90.00
#
_symmetry.space_group_name_H-M   'P 1'
#
loop_
_entity.id
_entity.type
_entity.pdbx_description
1 polymer ?
#
loop_
_entity_poly.entity_id
_entity_poly.type
_entity_poly.pdbx_seq_one_letter_code
_entity_poly.pdbx_strand_id
1 'polypeptide(L)'
;MKTIVLAFFASASLTAWGQSYKIAGTVLDAKSKVPVEFATLWIEGSGIGTMTDSQGKFVIQHLAEGKHEVLVRCLGYSECKLQLDVRKDKENIVVYLSEQTLALNEVTVTAERKAIDATTAYTLGRTALDHLQSVSVSDALSLLPGEQTSKFKSLTSSAQVITLRGESTEMGNPDFGTVVEMDGVRLLGNATAASTSGTDTRNIGNSNVERIEVITGVPSVEYGDLTNGVVKIVTRKGKSPLIVDVAVRPTTQSYAVSKGVELGGKVGVLNLSYERVHSVSDIASPYTSYVRNAFGVRYSNSLHTKTGKTLSVDFSLNGNVGGNNTEADPDAFKETYTKSRDNALWSSLSFNYMLNSPWLSNLRGGVTFSYADNRVEEKKNQSASSVQPALHTTEEGYFVASKYEKDPSSPIILLPTGYWYVTSFNDSRPINYTAYLKARWSHKIGGVTSNLLAGADMKGEGNLGKGTYYEDMSVAPTWREYRYDELPFMHNLAAYAEEEITLPFRHSQLLLKGGLRSDMTFIPGTVYGTVSSLSPRVSAKYSFGEKEHGFFRGATLRAGWGKAVKLPSFEMLYPQETYVDRLAFAPGAMADGTTYYAYHTHPVLPVYNPE
;
A
#
# COMPACT_ATOMS: atom_id res chain seq x y z
N MET A 1 26.70 5.23 28.24
CA MET A 1 26.01 5.03 26.96
C MET A 1 26.21 6.15 25.92
N LYS A 2 26.47 7.41 26.29
CA LYS A 2 26.72 8.51 25.32
C LYS A 2 28.05 8.40 24.57
N THR A 3 29.05 7.75 25.12
CA THR A 3 30.40 7.65 24.54
C THR A 3 30.53 6.54 23.49
N ILE A 4 29.71 5.50 23.53
CA ILE A 4 29.75 4.37 22.59
C ILE A 4 29.09 4.74 21.24
N VAL A 5 28.10 5.63 21.26
CA VAL A 5 27.43 6.10 20.03
C VAL A 5 28.33 7.04 19.22
N LEU A 6 29.16 7.85 19.89
CA LEU A 6 30.13 8.73 19.21
C LEU A 6 31.30 7.97 18.58
N ALA A 7 31.70 6.84 19.17
CA ALA A 7 32.78 6.01 18.63
C ALA A 7 32.38 5.27 17.34
N PHE A 8 31.10 4.98 17.17
CA PHE A 8 30.58 4.36 15.94
C PHE A 8 30.52 5.32 14.74
N PHE A 9 30.35 6.62 15.00
CA PHE A 9 30.37 7.65 13.95
C PHE A 9 31.79 8.14 13.58
N ALA A 10 32.77 7.97 14.44
CA ALA A 10 34.15 8.43 14.19
C ALA A 10 34.98 7.47 13.34
N SER A 11 34.56 6.22 13.16
CA SER A 11 35.34 5.23 12.37
C SER A 11 35.06 5.28 10.85
N ALA A 12 34.18 6.16 10.39
CA ALA A 12 33.76 6.25 8.98
C ALA A 12 34.65 7.15 8.09
N SER A 13 35.72 7.72 8.58
CA SER A 13 36.51 8.76 7.86
C SER A 13 37.92 8.37 7.40
N LEU A 14 38.18 7.09 7.17
CA LEU A 14 39.39 6.69 6.47
C LEU A 14 39.11 6.59 4.96
N THR A 15 39.17 7.73 4.27
CA THR A 15 39.18 7.78 2.80
C THR A 15 40.50 7.26 2.27
N ALA A 16 40.55 6.00 1.87
CA ALA A 16 41.59 5.50 1.00
C ALA A 16 41.39 6.12 -0.40
N TRP A 17 42.26 7.02 -0.82
CA TRP A 17 42.34 7.52 -2.19
C TRP A 17 42.90 6.42 -3.09
N GLY A 18 42.05 5.47 -3.50
CA GLY A 18 42.32 4.51 -4.55
C GLY A 18 42.05 5.12 -5.93
N GLN A 19 42.80 4.72 -6.96
CA GLN A 19 42.46 5.04 -8.35
C GLN A 19 41.06 4.56 -8.64
N SER A 20 40.24 5.43 -9.20
CA SER A 20 38.86 5.10 -9.59
C SER A 20 38.72 5.11 -11.10
N TYR A 21 38.06 4.10 -11.63
CA TYR A 21 37.88 3.88 -13.05
C TYR A 21 36.41 4.06 -13.47
N LYS A 22 36.22 4.27 -14.78
CA LYS A 22 34.92 4.41 -15.43
C LYS A 22 34.66 3.20 -16.31
N ILE A 23 33.43 2.68 -16.28
CA ILE A 23 32.92 1.77 -17.31
C ILE A 23 31.71 2.39 -18.00
N ALA A 24 31.65 2.23 -19.32
CA ALA A 24 30.55 2.72 -20.14
C ALA A 24 30.19 1.68 -21.21
N GLY A 25 28.92 1.64 -21.60
CA GLY A 25 28.47 0.68 -22.57
C GLY A 25 27.00 0.82 -22.94
N THR A 26 26.47 -0.20 -23.58
CA THR A 26 25.09 -0.26 -24.05
C THR A 26 24.49 -1.63 -23.71
N VAL A 27 23.25 -1.64 -23.25
CA VAL A 27 22.46 -2.85 -23.05
C VAL A 27 21.54 -3.03 -24.24
N LEU A 28 21.58 -4.20 -24.85
CA LEU A 28 20.82 -4.54 -26.04
C LEU A 28 19.99 -5.81 -25.79
N ASP A 29 18.87 -5.90 -26.44
CA ASP A 29 18.14 -7.16 -26.55
C ASP A 29 18.96 -8.21 -27.31
N ALA A 30 19.04 -9.41 -26.81
CA ALA A 30 19.88 -10.46 -27.38
C ALA A 30 19.43 -10.89 -28.79
N LYS A 31 18.12 -10.83 -29.07
CA LYS A 31 17.51 -11.30 -30.31
C LYS A 31 17.32 -10.16 -31.30
N SER A 32 16.64 -9.11 -30.93
CA SER A 32 16.29 -7.98 -31.80
C SER A 32 17.41 -6.94 -31.94
N LYS A 33 18.43 -6.96 -31.06
CA LYS A 33 19.51 -5.96 -30.98
C LYS A 33 19.02 -4.53 -30.71
N VAL A 34 17.77 -4.37 -30.30
CA VAL A 34 17.21 -3.07 -29.94
C VAL A 34 17.77 -2.65 -28.57
N PRO A 35 18.09 -1.37 -28.36
CA PRO A 35 18.49 -0.87 -27.05
C PRO A 35 17.47 -1.16 -25.97
N VAL A 36 17.95 -1.64 -24.80
CA VAL A 36 17.11 -1.89 -23.61
C VAL A 36 17.20 -0.70 -22.68
N GLU A 37 16.11 0.04 -22.58
CA GLU A 37 15.98 1.21 -21.72
C GLU A 37 15.63 0.84 -20.27
N PHE A 38 15.99 1.71 -19.32
CA PHE A 38 15.75 1.55 -17.88
C PHE A 38 16.26 0.24 -17.27
N ALA A 39 17.17 -0.46 -17.95
CA ALA A 39 17.88 -1.58 -17.36
C ALA A 39 18.75 -1.07 -16.21
N THR A 40 18.60 -1.68 -15.04
CA THR A 40 19.41 -1.36 -13.87
C THR A 40 20.67 -2.19 -13.89
N LEU A 41 21.83 -1.54 -13.80
CA LEU A 41 23.12 -2.17 -13.64
C LEU A 41 23.60 -1.90 -12.21
N TRP A 42 23.91 -2.96 -11.50
CA TRP A 42 24.29 -2.89 -10.11
C TRP A 42 25.56 -3.68 -9.86
N ILE A 43 26.54 -3.08 -9.19
CA ILE A 43 27.77 -3.78 -8.81
C ILE A 43 27.53 -4.49 -7.48
N GLU A 44 27.58 -5.80 -7.50
CA GLU A 44 27.33 -6.61 -6.33
C GLU A 44 28.31 -6.26 -5.20
N GLY A 45 27.74 -6.00 -4.01
CA GLY A 45 28.51 -5.69 -2.81
C GLY A 45 29.13 -4.28 -2.73
N SER A 46 28.88 -3.38 -3.71
CA SER A 46 29.47 -2.03 -3.68
C SER A 46 28.46 -0.90 -3.46
N GLY A 47 27.16 -1.20 -3.63
CA GLY A 47 26.14 -0.16 -3.62
C GLY A 47 26.21 0.83 -4.78
N ILE A 48 27.10 0.61 -5.74
CA ILE A 48 27.29 1.43 -6.93
C ILE A 48 26.43 0.86 -8.06
N GLY A 49 25.67 1.71 -8.70
CA GLY A 49 24.82 1.31 -9.82
C GLY A 49 24.49 2.44 -10.77
N THR A 50 23.85 2.08 -11.86
CA THR A 50 23.34 3.01 -12.87
C THR A 50 22.10 2.42 -13.52
N MET A 51 21.46 3.21 -14.37
CA MET A 51 20.32 2.76 -15.17
C MET A 51 20.57 3.18 -16.62
N THR A 52 20.18 2.36 -17.58
CA THR A 52 20.29 2.73 -18.99
C THR A 52 19.31 3.87 -19.35
N ASP A 53 19.74 4.72 -20.26
CA ASP A 53 18.87 5.73 -20.88
C ASP A 53 17.95 5.12 -21.97
N SER A 54 17.17 5.96 -22.66
CA SER A 54 16.30 5.52 -23.77
C SER A 54 17.04 4.92 -24.96
N GLN A 55 18.37 5.12 -25.06
CA GLN A 55 19.23 4.51 -26.07
C GLN A 55 19.98 3.28 -25.54
N GLY A 56 19.60 2.77 -24.37
CA GLY A 56 20.24 1.63 -23.73
C GLY A 56 21.65 1.90 -23.21
N LYS A 57 22.12 3.16 -23.22
CA LYS A 57 23.47 3.51 -22.78
C LYS A 57 23.55 3.63 -21.27
N PHE A 58 24.69 3.20 -20.72
CA PHE A 58 24.99 3.33 -19.30
C PHE A 58 26.41 3.82 -19.06
N VAL A 59 26.62 4.45 -17.88
CA VAL A 59 27.93 4.85 -17.37
C VAL A 59 27.97 4.58 -15.87
N ILE A 60 29.01 3.88 -15.42
CA ILE A 60 29.32 3.71 -14.00
C ILE A 60 30.70 4.31 -13.75
N GLN A 61 30.81 5.18 -12.74
CA GLN A 61 32.05 5.85 -12.35
C GLN A 61 32.45 5.43 -10.94
N HIS A 62 33.65 5.79 -10.56
CA HIS A 62 34.22 5.55 -9.21
C HIS A 62 34.35 4.07 -8.84
N LEU A 63 34.71 3.23 -9.82
CA LEU A 63 35.02 1.83 -9.56
C LEU A 63 36.45 1.67 -9.09
N ALA A 64 36.63 0.92 -8.01
CA ALA A 64 37.95 0.51 -7.58
C ALA A 64 38.61 -0.46 -8.57
N GLU A 65 39.93 -0.55 -8.60
CA GLU A 65 40.63 -1.59 -9.36
C GLU A 65 40.24 -2.98 -8.84
N GLY A 66 39.97 -3.93 -9.77
CA GLY A 66 39.70 -5.32 -9.42
C GLY A 66 38.57 -5.96 -10.22
N LYS A 67 38.20 -7.16 -9.78
CA LYS A 67 37.10 -7.91 -10.38
C LYS A 67 35.77 -7.48 -9.76
N HIS A 68 34.84 -7.08 -10.62
CA HIS A 68 33.48 -6.68 -10.22
C HIS A 68 32.45 -7.58 -10.90
N GLU A 69 31.45 -7.99 -10.17
CA GLU A 69 30.27 -8.63 -10.71
C GLU A 69 29.19 -7.58 -10.89
N VAL A 70 28.81 -7.36 -12.14
CA VAL A 70 27.75 -6.41 -12.52
C VAL A 70 26.48 -7.18 -12.77
N LEU A 71 25.49 -6.93 -11.97
CA LEU A 71 24.15 -7.50 -12.10
C LEU A 71 23.31 -6.58 -12.97
N VAL A 72 22.80 -7.08 -14.09
CA VAL A 72 21.97 -6.32 -15.01
C VAL A 72 20.55 -6.88 -15.01
N ARG A 73 19.60 -6.02 -14.70
CA ARG A 73 18.18 -6.36 -14.62
C ARG A 73 17.34 -5.38 -15.42
N CYS A 74 16.44 -5.92 -16.19
CA CYS A 74 15.38 -5.15 -16.82
C CYS A 74 14.08 -5.93 -16.78
N LEU A 75 12.98 -5.22 -16.73
CA LEU A 75 11.66 -5.80 -16.75
C LEU A 75 11.41 -6.53 -18.07
N GLY A 76 10.87 -7.74 -18.02
CA GLY A 76 10.65 -8.57 -19.22
C GLY A 76 11.89 -9.29 -19.74
N TYR A 77 13.04 -9.15 -19.05
CA TYR A 77 14.30 -9.80 -19.42
C TYR A 77 14.83 -10.68 -18.30
N SER A 78 15.53 -11.74 -18.68
CA SER A 78 16.27 -12.57 -17.73
C SER A 78 17.44 -11.78 -17.13
N GLU A 79 17.68 -11.96 -15.83
CA GLU A 79 18.81 -11.37 -15.14
C GLU A 79 20.14 -11.80 -15.78
N CYS A 80 21.04 -10.85 -16.00
CA CYS A 80 22.37 -11.11 -16.54
C CYS A 80 23.44 -10.72 -15.51
N LYS A 81 24.39 -11.62 -15.28
CA LYS A 81 25.57 -11.37 -14.44
C LYS A 81 26.79 -11.25 -15.34
N LEU A 82 27.47 -10.12 -15.26
CA LEU A 82 28.67 -9.84 -16.03
C LEU A 82 29.87 -9.68 -15.10
N GLN A 83 30.92 -10.47 -15.29
CA GLN A 83 32.18 -10.31 -14.57
C GLN A 83 33.12 -9.38 -15.35
N LEU A 84 33.54 -8.31 -14.71
CA LEU A 84 34.46 -7.31 -15.28
C LEU A 84 35.72 -7.19 -14.41
N ASP A 85 36.89 -7.36 -15.03
CA ASP A 85 38.18 -7.02 -14.43
C ASP A 85 38.52 -5.58 -14.81
N VAL A 86 38.41 -4.64 -13.88
CA VAL A 86 38.57 -3.20 -14.08
C VAL A 86 39.98 -2.83 -13.62
N ARG A 87 40.88 -2.54 -14.58
CA ARG A 87 42.24 -2.05 -14.36
C ARG A 87 42.53 -0.71 -15.05
N LYS A 88 41.59 -0.29 -15.89
CA LYS A 88 41.57 0.98 -16.63
C LYS A 88 40.13 1.27 -17.04
N ASP A 89 39.90 2.49 -17.49
CA ASP A 89 38.59 2.85 -18.06
C ASP A 89 38.23 1.91 -19.21
N LYS A 90 37.00 1.43 -19.20
CA LYS A 90 36.43 0.57 -20.24
C LYS A 90 35.22 1.24 -20.86
N GLU A 91 35.27 1.42 -22.15
CA GLU A 91 34.18 1.97 -22.95
C GLU A 91 33.68 0.91 -23.94
N ASN A 92 32.49 1.12 -24.49
CA ASN A 92 31.87 0.21 -25.50
C ASN A 92 31.57 -1.21 -24.98
N ILE A 93 31.26 -1.36 -23.68
CA ILE A 93 30.79 -2.64 -23.17
C ILE A 93 29.39 -2.88 -23.71
N VAL A 94 29.17 -4.03 -24.33
CA VAL A 94 27.84 -4.44 -24.82
C VAL A 94 27.34 -5.58 -23.92
N VAL A 95 26.17 -5.37 -23.34
CA VAL A 95 25.47 -6.38 -22.53
C VAL A 95 24.22 -6.81 -23.30
N TYR A 96 24.06 -8.10 -23.49
CA TYR A 96 22.88 -8.66 -24.10
C TYR A 96 21.94 -9.22 -23.04
N LEU A 97 20.69 -8.75 -23.04
CA LEU A 97 19.63 -9.30 -22.22
C LEU A 97 18.72 -10.16 -23.10
N SER A 98 18.43 -11.37 -22.64
CA SER A 98 17.47 -12.23 -23.30
C SER A 98 16.08 -11.94 -22.76
N GLU A 99 15.11 -11.70 -23.66
CA GLU A 99 13.72 -11.61 -23.25
C GLU A 99 13.33 -12.88 -22.49
N GLN A 100 12.59 -12.69 -21.43
CA GLN A 100 11.99 -13.78 -20.68
C GLN A 100 10.81 -14.30 -21.53
N THR A 101 11.15 -15.06 -22.60
CA THR A 101 10.13 -15.71 -23.42
C THR A 101 9.39 -16.72 -22.55
N LEU A 102 8.07 -16.71 -22.62
CA LEU A 102 7.19 -17.81 -22.21
C LEU A 102 7.51 -19.06 -23.06
N ALA A 103 8.69 -19.66 -22.84
CA ALA A 103 8.92 -21.00 -23.32
C ALA A 103 7.96 -21.90 -22.54
N LEU A 104 7.14 -22.67 -23.25
CA LEU A 104 6.19 -23.66 -22.75
C LEU A 104 6.86 -24.83 -21.97
N ASN A 105 8.08 -24.64 -21.49
CA ASN A 105 8.79 -25.58 -20.65
C ASN A 105 8.41 -25.26 -19.20
N GLU A 106 7.66 -26.16 -18.62
CA GLU A 106 7.32 -26.31 -17.21
C GLU A 106 7.32 -25.00 -16.39
N VAL A 107 6.22 -24.23 -16.53
CA VAL A 107 6.07 -22.98 -15.79
C VAL A 107 5.79 -23.34 -14.34
N THR A 108 6.77 -23.14 -13.50
CA THR A 108 6.61 -23.27 -12.05
C THR A 108 5.94 -22.00 -11.52
N VAL A 109 4.66 -22.10 -11.23
CA VAL A 109 3.89 -21.01 -10.61
C VAL A 109 4.20 -21.01 -9.11
N THR A 110 5.24 -20.32 -8.70
CA THR A 110 5.65 -20.23 -7.29
C THR A 110 6.02 -18.80 -6.93
N ALA A 111 5.83 -18.50 -5.64
CA ALA A 111 6.38 -17.28 -5.05
C ALA A 111 7.89 -17.46 -4.87
N GLU A 112 8.68 -16.62 -5.54
CA GLU A 112 10.13 -16.65 -5.40
C GLU A 112 10.56 -15.97 -4.10
N ARG A 113 11.33 -16.68 -3.29
CA ARG A 113 11.92 -16.13 -2.08
C ARG A 113 13.16 -15.30 -2.43
N LYS A 114 13.19 -14.02 -2.02
CA LYS A 114 14.40 -13.19 -2.18
C LYS A 114 15.55 -13.80 -1.40
N ALA A 115 16.55 -14.30 -2.11
CA ALA A 115 17.72 -14.95 -1.51
C ALA A 115 18.67 -13.96 -0.83
N ILE A 116 18.70 -12.69 -1.26
CA ILE A 116 19.74 -11.71 -0.91
C ILE A 116 19.44 -10.96 0.40
N ASP A 117 18.17 -10.85 0.82
CA ASP A 117 17.78 -10.07 2.00
C ASP A 117 17.84 -10.88 3.31
N ALA A 118 18.14 -10.22 4.44
CA ALA A 118 18.03 -10.79 5.78
C ALA A 118 16.57 -11.05 6.17
N THR A 119 15.62 -10.27 5.63
CA THR A 119 14.20 -10.41 5.87
C THR A 119 13.58 -11.52 5.02
N THR A 120 12.50 -12.12 5.52
CA THR A 120 11.72 -13.07 4.71
C THR A 120 10.83 -12.26 3.77
N ALA A 121 11.14 -12.32 2.49
CA ALA A 121 10.35 -11.66 1.45
C ALA A 121 10.11 -12.63 0.29
N TYR A 122 8.91 -12.54 -0.29
CA TYR A 122 8.48 -13.30 -1.45
C TYR A 122 8.16 -12.34 -2.59
N THR A 123 8.42 -12.77 -3.81
CA THR A 123 8.08 -12.01 -5.03
C THR A 123 7.23 -12.88 -5.93
N LEU A 124 6.08 -12.36 -6.32
CA LEU A 124 5.19 -12.92 -7.32
C LEU A 124 5.33 -12.07 -8.58
N GLY A 125 5.96 -12.62 -9.61
CA GLY A 125 6.15 -11.92 -10.88
C GLY A 125 4.94 -12.03 -11.80
N ARG A 126 4.98 -11.29 -12.92
CA ARG A 126 3.89 -11.24 -13.90
C ARG A 126 3.49 -12.63 -14.41
N THR A 127 4.44 -13.49 -14.71
CA THR A 127 4.18 -14.86 -15.19
C THR A 127 3.31 -15.65 -14.21
N ALA A 128 3.60 -15.57 -12.91
CA ALA A 128 2.80 -16.23 -11.87
C ALA A 128 1.37 -15.67 -11.82
N LEU A 129 1.23 -14.34 -11.95
CA LEU A 129 -0.09 -13.67 -11.97
C LEU A 129 -0.92 -14.06 -13.19
N ASP A 130 -0.30 -14.18 -14.37
CA ASP A 130 -0.97 -14.58 -15.62
C ASP A 130 -1.46 -16.03 -15.55
N HIS A 131 -0.63 -16.94 -15.01
CA HIS A 131 -1.03 -18.35 -14.87
C HIS A 131 -2.12 -18.55 -13.80
N LEU A 132 -2.07 -17.78 -12.71
CA LEU A 132 -3.11 -17.82 -11.69
C LEU A 132 -4.44 -17.26 -12.19
N GLN A 133 -4.40 -16.42 -13.23
CA GLN A 133 -5.58 -15.73 -13.74
C GLN A 133 -6.34 -15.00 -12.63
N SER A 134 -5.63 -14.38 -11.70
CA SER A 134 -6.23 -13.69 -10.55
C SER A 134 -7.16 -12.54 -10.99
N VAL A 135 -8.26 -12.35 -10.27
CA VAL A 135 -9.18 -11.20 -10.46
C VAL A 135 -8.79 -10.05 -9.55
N SER A 136 -8.22 -10.38 -8.39
CA SER A 136 -7.76 -9.42 -7.39
C SER A 136 -6.34 -9.72 -6.95
N VAL A 137 -5.71 -8.72 -6.33
CA VAL A 137 -4.37 -8.88 -5.75
C VAL A 137 -4.37 -9.92 -4.62
N SER A 138 -5.45 -10.02 -3.84
CA SER A 138 -5.56 -11.00 -2.76
C SER A 138 -5.51 -12.45 -3.28
N ASP A 139 -6.02 -12.72 -4.48
CA ASP A 139 -5.95 -14.06 -5.07
C ASP A 139 -4.49 -14.49 -5.29
N ALA A 140 -3.62 -13.54 -5.66
CA ALA A 140 -2.21 -13.81 -5.89
C ALA A 140 -1.48 -14.26 -4.62
N LEU A 141 -1.92 -13.80 -3.46
CA LEU A 141 -1.30 -14.17 -2.18
C LEU A 141 -1.59 -15.63 -1.79
N SER A 142 -2.55 -16.28 -2.44
CA SER A 142 -2.80 -17.71 -2.26
C SER A 142 -1.60 -18.60 -2.60
N LEU A 143 -0.63 -18.08 -3.34
CA LEU A 143 0.64 -18.76 -3.65
C LEU A 143 1.66 -18.68 -2.51
N LEU A 144 1.40 -17.89 -1.47
CA LEU A 144 2.30 -17.77 -0.33
C LEU A 144 2.15 -18.92 0.65
N PRO A 145 3.25 -19.43 1.22
CA PRO A 145 3.17 -20.45 2.25
C PRO A 145 2.45 -19.95 3.50
N GLY A 146 1.45 -20.71 3.96
CA GLY A 146 0.73 -20.40 5.20
C GLY A 146 -0.46 -19.46 5.05
N GLU A 147 -0.74 -18.96 3.85
CA GLU A 147 -1.95 -18.18 3.57
C GLU A 147 -3.17 -19.11 3.46
N GLN A 148 -4.26 -18.70 4.12
CA GLN A 148 -5.55 -19.38 3.92
C GLN A 148 -6.17 -18.85 2.63
N THR A 149 -6.17 -19.70 1.62
CA THR A 149 -6.77 -19.36 0.32
C THR A 149 -8.28 -19.24 0.45
N SER A 150 -8.83 -18.07 0.25
CA SER A 150 -10.21 -18.00 -0.15
C SER A 150 -10.27 -18.39 -1.63
N LYS A 151 -10.90 -19.53 -1.94
CA LYS A 151 -11.25 -19.90 -3.31
C LYS A 151 -11.90 -18.71 -3.99
N PHE A 152 -11.49 -18.40 -5.24
CA PHE A 152 -11.96 -17.32 -6.11
C PHE A 152 -13.31 -16.74 -5.68
N LYS A 153 -13.29 -15.73 -4.83
CA LYS A 153 -14.50 -15.03 -4.39
C LYS A 153 -14.90 -14.07 -5.49
N SER A 154 -16.18 -14.03 -5.81
CA SER A 154 -16.74 -12.94 -6.59
C SER A 154 -16.35 -11.59 -5.96
N LEU A 155 -16.07 -10.57 -6.77
CA LEU A 155 -15.79 -9.21 -6.25
C LEU A 155 -17.00 -8.60 -5.52
N THR A 156 -18.20 -9.20 -5.67
CA THR A 156 -19.42 -8.81 -4.95
C THR A 156 -19.45 -9.26 -3.49
N SER A 157 -18.55 -10.19 -3.09
CA SER A 157 -18.45 -10.61 -1.68
C SER A 157 -17.89 -9.48 -0.82
N SER A 158 -17.80 -9.72 0.50
CA SER A 158 -17.18 -8.79 1.44
C SER A 158 -15.78 -8.34 1.00
N ALA A 159 -15.27 -7.25 1.56
CA ALA A 159 -13.95 -6.70 1.30
C ALA A 159 -12.87 -7.78 1.22
N GLN A 160 -12.01 -7.70 0.21
CA GLN A 160 -10.89 -8.63 0.02
C GLN A 160 -9.64 -8.04 0.66
N VAL A 161 -9.53 -8.25 1.96
CA VAL A 161 -8.44 -7.74 2.78
C VAL A 161 -7.28 -8.72 2.79
N ILE A 162 -6.07 -8.18 2.84
CA ILE A 162 -4.84 -8.95 2.94
C ILE A 162 -4.45 -9.08 4.41
N THR A 163 -4.46 -10.31 4.91
CA THR A 163 -3.97 -10.66 6.25
C THR A 163 -2.64 -11.39 6.13
N LEU A 164 -1.57 -10.78 6.62
CA LEU A 164 -0.29 -11.45 6.78
C LEU A 164 -0.17 -11.91 8.23
N ARG A 165 -0.03 -13.22 8.47
CA ARG A 165 0.04 -13.83 9.81
C ARG A 165 -1.23 -13.59 10.63
N GLY A 166 -2.30 -14.29 10.27
CA GLY A 166 -3.54 -14.25 11.04
C GLY A 166 -3.34 -14.85 12.43
N GLU A 167 -3.17 -14.01 13.45
CA GLU A 167 -3.25 -14.40 14.84
C GLU A 167 -4.23 -13.50 15.58
N SER A 168 -5.08 -14.19 16.32
CA SER A 168 -6.03 -13.80 17.36
C SER A 168 -6.61 -12.39 17.34
N THR A 169 -7.91 -12.36 17.27
CA THR A 169 -8.81 -11.24 17.53
C THR A 169 -8.61 -10.57 18.91
N GLU A 170 -7.79 -11.16 19.80
CA GLU A 170 -7.55 -10.67 21.16
C GLU A 170 -6.62 -9.45 21.22
N MET A 171 -5.80 -9.20 20.19
CA MET A 171 -4.85 -8.07 20.13
C MET A 171 -5.19 -7.03 19.04
N GLY A 172 -6.43 -6.95 18.62
CA GLY A 172 -6.86 -6.04 17.56
C GLY A 172 -6.96 -6.71 16.19
N ASN A 173 -7.36 -5.94 15.17
CA ASN A 173 -7.55 -6.47 13.82
C ASN A 173 -6.20 -6.63 13.10
N PRO A 174 -5.72 -7.87 12.85
CA PRO A 174 -4.42 -8.12 12.21
C PRO A 174 -4.32 -7.52 10.79
N ASP A 175 -5.44 -7.38 10.11
CA ASP A 175 -5.51 -6.82 8.75
C ASP A 175 -5.11 -5.35 8.73
N PHE A 176 -5.46 -4.60 9.78
CA PHE A 176 -5.11 -3.20 9.94
C PHE A 176 -3.60 -2.97 10.14
N GLY A 177 -2.89 -3.97 10.66
CA GLY A 177 -1.43 -3.93 10.86
C GLY A 177 -0.61 -4.24 9.60
N THR A 178 -1.25 -4.66 8.49
CA THR A 178 -0.60 -4.95 7.22
C THR A 178 -0.57 -3.70 6.34
N VAL A 179 0.62 -3.29 5.91
CA VAL A 179 0.79 -2.18 4.97
C VAL A 179 0.70 -2.68 3.54
N VAL A 180 -0.21 -2.10 2.76
CA VAL A 180 -0.29 -2.32 1.30
C VAL A 180 0.11 -1.05 0.59
N GLU A 181 1.11 -1.15 -0.29
CA GLU A 181 1.63 -0.04 -1.08
C GLU A 181 1.52 -0.34 -2.57
N MET A 182 1.10 0.64 -3.37
CA MET A 182 1.13 0.58 -4.83
C MET A 182 2.05 1.69 -5.36
N ASP A 183 3.12 1.31 -6.06
CA ASP A 183 4.16 2.22 -6.54
C ASP A 183 4.70 3.18 -5.46
N GLY A 184 4.76 2.70 -4.22
CA GLY A 184 5.21 3.47 -3.05
C GLY A 184 4.13 4.31 -2.36
N VAL A 185 2.89 4.33 -2.88
CA VAL A 185 1.74 4.96 -2.23
C VAL A 185 1.11 3.98 -1.25
N ARG A 186 0.98 4.35 0.00
CA ARG A 186 0.21 3.60 0.99
C ARG A 186 -1.28 3.74 0.69
N LEU A 187 -1.99 2.62 0.55
CA LEU A 187 -3.38 2.60 0.09
C LEU A 187 -4.37 2.89 1.20
N LEU A 188 -4.12 2.42 2.42
CA LEU A 188 -4.95 2.67 3.58
C LEU A 188 -4.14 3.42 4.64
N GLY A 189 -4.72 4.49 5.17
CA GLY A 189 -4.21 5.21 6.34
C GLY A 189 -5.02 4.91 7.60
N ASN A 190 -4.69 5.60 8.69
CA ASN A 190 -5.39 5.52 9.98
C ASN A 190 -6.68 6.36 10.01
N ALA A 191 -6.92 7.18 8.98
CA ALA A 191 -8.08 8.07 8.87
C ALA A 191 -9.41 7.36 8.55
N THR A 192 -9.48 6.05 8.74
CA THR A 192 -10.73 5.28 8.63
C THR A 192 -11.56 5.49 9.89
N ALA A 193 -12.74 6.10 9.73
CA ALA A 193 -13.62 6.43 10.84
C ALA A 193 -14.80 5.44 10.98
N ALA A 194 -14.98 4.53 10.02
CA ALA A 194 -16.11 3.59 10.01
C ALA A 194 -15.72 2.13 10.28
N SER A 195 -14.43 1.77 10.23
CA SER A 195 -13.99 0.38 10.42
C SER A 195 -12.47 0.31 10.53
N THR A 196 -12.00 -0.56 11.41
CA THR A 196 -10.57 -0.91 11.57
C THR A 196 -10.14 -2.06 10.66
N SER A 197 -10.91 -2.38 9.62
CA SER A 197 -10.53 -3.41 8.65
C SER A 197 -9.31 -3.00 7.83
N GLY A 198 -8.56 -3.99 7.31
CA GLY A 198 -7.39 -3.75 6.49
C GLY A 198 -7.72 -3.19 5.09
N THR A 199 -6.70 -3.07 4.25
CA THR A 199 -6.84 -2.53 2.88
C THR A 199 -7.67 -3.46 2.01
N ASP A 200 -8.81 -2.98 1.51
CA ASP A 200 -9.58 -3.70 0.48
C ASP A 200 -8.85 -3.62 -0.86
N THR A 201 -8.61 -4.76 -1.48
CA THR A 201 -7.87 -4.86 -2.74
C THR A 201 -8.77 -5.02 -3.96
N ARG A 202 -10.09 -5.00 -3.79
CA ARG A 202 -11.06 -5.14 -4.91
C ARG A 202 -10.94 -4.01 -5.93
N ASN A 203 -10.59 -2.82 -5.49
CA ASN A 203 -10.44 -1.63 -6.34
C ASN A 203 -9.10 -1.54 -7.07
N ILE A 204 -8.18 -2.49 -6.86
CA ILE A 204 -6.87 -2.51 -7.53
C ILE A 204 -6.96 -3.29 -8.83
N GLY A 205 -6.67 -2.63 -9.96
CA GLY A 205 -6.58 -3.28 -11.26
C GLY A 205 -5.38 -4.24 -11.32
N ASN A 206 -5.63 -5.49 -11.68
CA ASN A 206 -4.62 -6.55 -11.68
C ASN A 206 -3.84 -6.67 -12.99
N SER A 207 -4.43 -6.24 -14.10
CA SER A 207 -3.82 -6.34 -15.44
C SER A 207 -2.55 -5.50 -15.60
N ASN A 208 -2.44 -4.38 -14.87
CA ASN A 208 -1.27 -3.49 -14.89
C ASN A 208 -0.21 -3.85 -13.84
N VAL A 209 -0.46 -4.83 -12.99
CA VAL A 209 0.51 -5.25 -11.96
C VAL A 209 1.62 -6.08 -12.61
N GLU A 210 2.86 -5.68 -12.39
CA GLU A 210 4.04 -6.39 -12.86
C GLU A 210 4.54 -7.41 -11.85
N ARG A 211 4.57 -7.02 -10.58
CA ARG A 211 4.94 -7.91 -9.49
C ARG A 211 4.34 -7.48 -8.17
N ILE A 212 4.20 -8.45 -7.28
CA ILE A 212 3.82 -8.25 -5.90
C ILE A 212 4.96 -8.74 -5.02
N GLU A 213 5.45 -7.90 -4.13
CA GLU A 213 6.47 -8.25 -3.14
C GLU A 213 5.85 -8.29 -1.75
N VAL A 214 6.00 -9.39 -1.04
CA VAL A 214 5.44 -9.59 0.30
C VAL A 214 6.55 -9.80 1.31
N ILE A 215 6.62 -8.92 2.30
CA ILE A 215 7.62 -8.93 3.38
C ILE A 215 6.91 -9.38 4.65
N THR A 216 7.21 -10.61 5.11
CA THR A 216 6.61 -11.23 6.30
C THR A 216 7.55 -11.29 7.50
N GLY A 217 8.84 -10.98 7.31
CA GLY A 217 9.84 -10.91 8.38
C GLY A 217 9.88 -9.56 9.07
N VAL A 218 10.97 -9.27 9.77
CA VAL A 218 11.24 -7.95 10.34
C VAL A 218 11.55 -6.98 9.19
N PRO A 219 10.63 -6.04 8.84
CA PRO A 219 10.85 -5.15 7.72
C PRO A 219 11.93 -4.10 8.05
N SER A 220 12.50 -3.47 7.01
CA SER A 220 13.40 -2.34 7.17
C SER A 220 12.77 -1.23 8.03
N VAL A 221 13.61 -0.47 8.74
CA VAL A 221 13.18 0.69 9.54
C VAL A 221 12.57 1.82 8.71
N GLU A 222 12.71 1.80 7.39
CA GLU A 222 12.01 2.74 6.49
C GLU A 222 10.49 2.59 6.56
N TYR A 223 9.98 1.42 7.00
CA TYR A 223 8.56 1.18 7.18
C TYR A 223 8.14 1.41 8.64
N GLY A 224 7.26 2.37 8.86
CA GLY A 224 6.62 2.64 10.15
C GLY A 224 5.13 2.36 10.12
N ASP A 225 4.49 2.42 11.29
CA ASP A 225 3.06 2.28 11.48
C ASP A 225 2.51 0.96 10.93
N LEU A 226 3.09 -0.17 11.37
CA LEU A 226 2.73 -1.53 10.98
C LEU A 226 3.08 -2.55 12.06
N THR A 227 2.41 -3.70 12.05
CA THR A 227 2.71 -4.84 12.94
C THR A 227 2.97 -6.14 12.19
N ASN A 228 2.31 -6.38 11.05
CA ASN A 228 2.25 -7.70 10.44
C ASN A 228 3.17 -7.88 9.23
N GLY A 229 3.37 -6.85 8.44
CA GLY A 229 4.22 -6.92 7.25
C GLY A 229 3.87 -5.89 6.19
N VAL A 230 4.50 -6.03 5.02
CA VAL A 230 4.34 -5.10 3.92
C VAL A 230 4.06 -5.86 2.63
N VAL A 231 3.03 -5.45 1.90
CA VAL A 231 2.72 -5.90 0.54
C VAL A 231 2.98 -4.74 -0.42
N LYS A 232 3.88 -4.93 -1.36
CA LYS A 232 4.20 -3.94 -2.37
C LYS A 232 3.68 -4.39 -3.72
N ILE A 233 2.86 -3.57 -4.32
CA ILE A 233 2.34 -3.74 -5.66
C ILE A 233 3.11 -2.80 -6.57
N VAL A 234 3.75 -3.35 -7.61
CA VAL A 234 4.52 -2.57 -8.57
C VAL A 234 3.87 -2.71 -9.94
N THR A 235 3.51 -1.57 -10.54
CA THR A 235 2.92 -1.54 -11.87
C THR A 235 3.97 -1.62 -12.97
N ARG A 236 3.53 -1.96 -14.19
CA ARG A 236 4.38 -2.06 -15.37
C ARG A 236 5.10 -0.75 -15.67
N LYS A 237 6.36 -0.87 -16.05
CA LYS A 237 7.26 0.25 -16.35
C LYS A 237 8.06 -0.06 -17.61
N GLY A 238 8.36 0.97 -18.41
CA GLY A 238 9.16 0.81 -19.63
C GLY A 238 8.33 0.58 -20.88
N LYS A 239 8.99 0.47 -22.02
CA LYS A 239 8.37 0.21 -23.32
C LYS A 239 7.73 -1.18 -23.34
N SER A 240 6.50 -1.26 -23.80
CA SER A 240 5.81 -2.53 -23.98
C SER A 240 4.91 -2.50 -25.22
N PRO A 241 4.66 -3.64 -25.87
CA PRO A 241 3.69 -3.72 -26.96
C PRO A 241 2.29 -3.39 -26.45
N LEU A 242 1.34 -3.24 -27.36
CA LEU A 242 -0.07 -3.20 -26.99
C LEU A 242 -0.47 -4.59 -26.46
N ILE A 243 -0.94 -4.64 -25.24
CA ILE A 243 -1.42 -5.85 -24.58
C ILE A 243 -2.92 -5.68 -24.37
N VAL A 244 -3.67 -6.68 -24.80
CA VAL A 244 -5.12 -6.76 -24.61
C VAL A 244 -5.41 -8.06 -23.88
N ASP A 245 -5.99 -7.96 -22.69
CA ASP A 245 -6.37 -9.10 -21.86
C ASP A 245 -7.90 -9.19 -21.80
N VAL A 246 -8.45 -10.35 -22.11
CA VAL A 246 -9.86 -10.63 -21.99
C VAL A 246 -10.04 -11.92 -21.19
N ALA A 247 -10.80 -11.84 -20.09
CA ALA A 247 -11.13 -13.01 -19.30
C ALA A 247 -12.65 -13.06 -19.04
N VAL A 248 -13.23 -14.20 -19.35
CA VAL A 248 -14.65 -14.46 -19.11
C VAL A 248 -14.77 -15.69 -18.22
N ARG A 249 -15.37 -15.48 -17.06
CA ARG A 249 -15.68 -16.51 -16.07
C ARG A 249 -17.16 -16.54 -15.81
N PRO A 250 -17.69 -17.57 -15.16
CA PRO A 250 -19.14 -17.66 -14.93
C PRO A 250 -19.75 -16.39 -14.30
N THR A 251 -19.11 -15.83 -13.29
CA THR A 251 -19.63 -14.65 -12.55
C THR A 251 -18.85 -13.37 -12.80
N THR A 252 -17.78 -13.38 -13.60
CA THR A 252 -16.89 -12.22 -13.74
C THR A 252 -16.38 -12.09 -15.16
N GLN A 253 -16.50 -10.90 -15.72
CA GLN A 253 -15.95 -10.50 -17.01
C GLN A 253 -14.91 -9.42 -16.81
N SER A 254 -13.76 -9.54 -17.47
CA SER A 254 -12.65 -8.62 -17.38
C SER A 254 -12.12 -8.28 -18.77
N TYR A 255 -11.91 -7.01 -19.03
CA TYR A 255 -11.37 -6.47 -20.26
C TYR A 255 -10.28 -5.47 -19.88
N ALA A 256 -9.06 -5.66 -20.39
CA ALA A 256 -7.98 -4.74 -20.09
C ALA A 256 -7.14 -4.43 -21.32
N VAL A 257 -6.59 -3.23 -21.35
CA VAL A 257 -5.67 -2.77 -22.39
C VAL A 257 -4.52 -2.02 -21.74
N SER A 258 -3.30 -2.29 -22.16
CA SER A 258 -2.13 -1.56 -21.70
C SER A 258 -1.08 -1.41 -22.80
N LYS A 259 -0.31 -0.29 -22.73
CA LYS A 259 0.80 -0.02 -23.65
C LYS A 259 1.83 0.88 -23.00
N GLY A 260 3.11 0.57 -23.21
CA GLY A 260 4.24 1.44 -22.90
C GLY A 260 4.76 2.12 -24.17
N VAL A 261 4.67 3.45 -24.22
CA VAL A 261 5.05 4.25 -25.40
C VAL A 261 6.31 5.04 -25.08
N GLU A 262 7.33 4.88 -25.90
CA GLU A 262 8.53 5.73 -25.88
C GLU A 262 8.18 7.09 -26.50
N LEU A 263 8.39 8.17 -25.75
CA LEU A 263 8.07 9.53 -26.19
C LEU A 263 9.15 10.14 -27.10
N GLY A 264 10.19 9.35 -27.41
CA GLY A 264 11.30 9.70 -28.29
C GLY A 264 12.43 10.47 -27.59
N GLY A 265 13.65 10.27 -28.07
CA GLY A 265 14.85 10.96 -27.64
C GLY A 265 15.15 10.77 -26.14
N LYS A 266 15.22 11.88 -25.40
CA LYS A 266 15.50 11.90 -23.95
C LYS A 266 14.25 12.13 -23.10
N VAL A 267 13.05 12.04 -23.69
CA VAL A 267 11.80 12.41 -23.00
C VAL A 267 11.30 11.30 -22.08
N GLY A 268 11.70 10.06 -22.30
CA GLY A 268 11.32 8.94 -21.43
C GLY A 268 10.17 8.11 -22.00
N VAL A 269 9.52 7.32 -21.12
CA VAL A 269 8.46 6.36 -21.47
C VAL A 269 7.19 6.65 -20.69
N LEU A 270 6.06 6.57 -21.39
CA LEU A 270 4.72 6.68 -20.83
C LEU A 270 4.01 5.34 -20.94
N ASN A 271 3.61 4.78 -19.80
CA ASN A 271 2.76 3.60 -19.74
C ASN A 271 1.32 4.03 -19.44
N LEU A 272 0.38 3.49 -20.19
CA LEU A 272 -1.04 3.70 -20.05
C LEU A 272 -1.72 2.34 -19.89
N SER A 273 -2.68 2.27 -18.97
CA SER A 273 -3.48 1.06 -18.76
C SER A 273 -4.91 1.42 -18.39
N TYR A 274 -5.83 0.57 -18.81
CA TYR A 274 -7.23 0.61 -18.43
C TYR A 274 -7.74 -0.83 -18.29
N GLU A 275 -8.52 -1.06 -17.24
CA GLU A 275 -9.16 -2.35 -16.97
C GLU A 275 -10.59 -2.12 -16.52
N ARG A 276 -11.53 -2.84 -17.15
CA ARG A 276 -12.92 -2.93 -16.70
C ARG A 276 -13.22 -4.33 -16.25
N VAL A 277 -13.72 -4.47 -15.03
CA VAL A 277 -14.22 -5.73 -14.49
C VAL A 277 -15.67 -5.54 -14.10
N HIS A 278 -16.50 -6.49 -14.47
CA HIS A 278 -17.88 -6.62 -14.02
C HIS A 278 -18.07 -8.00 -13.40
N SER A 279 -18.47 -8.03 -12.15
CA SER A 279 -18.68 -9.27 -11.38
C SER A 279 -20.08 -9.29 -10.80
N VAL A 280 -20.76 -10.42 -10.87
CA VAL A 280 -22.09 -10.65 -10.27
C VAL A 280 -21.99 -11.72 -9.19
N SER A 281 -22.85 -11.67 -8.21
CA SER A 281 -22.88 -12.68 -7.14
C SER A 281 -23.34 -14.04 -7.64
N ASP A 282 -24.39 -14.04 -8.48
CA ASP A 282 -25.00 -15.21 -9.08
C ASP A 282 -25.50 -14.86 -10.48
N ILE A 283 -25.34 -15.76 -11.43
CA ILE A 283 -25.81 -15.58 -12.82
C ILE A 283 -27.34 -15.66 -12.87
N ALA A 284 -27.93 -16.53 -12.07
CA ALA A 284 -29.39 -16.71 -12.03
C ALA A 284 -30.11 -15.53 -11.33
N SER A 285 -29.38 -14.85 -10.42
CA SER A 285 -29.90 -13.72 -9.64
C SER A 285 -28.88 -12.58 -9.64
N PRO A 286 -28.68 -11.85 -10.76
CA PRO A 286 -27.60 -10.88 -10.92
C PRO A 286 -27.85 -9.54 -10.22
N TYR A 287 -28.68 -9.54 -9.17
CA TYR A 287 -29.08 -8.33 -8.44
C TYR A 287 -27.98 -7.73 -7.56
N THR A 288 -26.91 -8.48 -7.31
CA THR A 288 -25.71 -7.98 -6.65
C THR A 288 -24.54 -8.03 -7.63
N SER A 289 -23.99 -6.86 -7.93
CA SER A 289 -22.88 -6.69 -8.87
C SER A 289 -21.80 -5.78 -8.32
N TYR A 290 -20.57 -5.96 -8.80
CA TYR A 290 -19.43 -5.07 -8.54
C TYR A 290 -18.80 -4.67 -9.87
N VAL A 291 -18.57 -3.38 -10.03
CA VAL A 291 -17.90 -2.81 -11.21
C VAL A 291 -16.59 -2.16 -10.78
N ARG A 292 -15.50 -2.48 -11.49
CA ARG A 292 -14.20 -1.83 -11.37
C ARG A 292 -13.80 -1.27 -12.72
N ASN A 293 -13.50 0.03 -12.79
CA ASN A 293 -12.86 0.66 -13.92
C ASN A 293 -11.53 1.23 -13.40
N ALA A 294 -10.49 0.42 -13.49
CA ALA A 294 -9.15 0.81 -13.04
C ALA A 294 -8.37 1.43 -14.18
N PHE A 295 -7.67 2.51 -13.90
CA PHE A 295 -6.79 3.18 -14.86
C PHE A 295 -5.41 3.41 -14.23
N GLY A 296 -4.40 3.42 -15.08
CA GLY A 296 -3.02 3.69 -14.67
C GLY A 296 -2.28 4.52 -15.72
N VAL A 297 -1.54 5.50 -15.23
CA VAL A 297 -0.62 6.32 -16.00
C VAL A 297 0.71 6.31 -15.29
N ARG A 298 1.78 5.89 -15.94
CA ARG A 298 3.12 5.90 -15.36
C ARG A 298 4.11 6.51 -16.34
N TYR A 299 4.77 7.56 -15.91
CA TYR A 299 5.87 8.19 -16.63
C TYR A 299 7.18 7.86 -15.95
N SER A 300 8.18 7.48 -16.75
CA SER A 300 9.52 7.16 -16.26
C SER A 300 10.57 7.76 -17.18
N ASN A 301 11.57 8.36 -16.58
CA ASN A 301 12.71 8.89 -17.32
C ASN A 301 14.01 8.68 -16.54
N SER A 302 15.11 8.47 -17.26
CA SER A 302 16.44 8.35 -16.69
C SER A 302 17.39 9.30 -17.42
N LEU A 303 17.83 10.31 -16.72
CA LEU A 303 18.68 11.39 -17.23
C LEU A 303 20.12 11.17 -16.77
N HIS A 304 21.04 11.15 -17.72
CA HIS A 304 22.48 11.09 -17.44
C HIS A 304 23.06 12.49 -17.48
N THR A 305 23.70 12.87 -16.38
CA THR A 305 24.44 14.14 -16.34
C THR A 305 25.76 14.01 -17.12
N LYS A 306 26.33 15.14 -17.54
CA LYS A 306 27.67 15.15 -18.17
C LYS A 306 28.76 14.53 -17.30
N THR A 307 28.55 14.51 -16.00
CA THR A 307 29.46 13.91 -15.02
C THR A 307 29.20 12.41 -14.78
N GLY A 308 28.35 11.75 -15.58
CA GLY A 308 28.04 10.31 -15.47
C GLY A 308 27.14 9.92 -14.31
N LYS A 309 26.56 10.89 -13.60
CA LYS A 309 25.55 10.64 -12.56
C LYS A 309 24.19 10.45 -13.21
N THR A 310 23.39 9.54 -12.65
CA THR A 310 22.08 9.21 -13.19
C THR A 310 20.97 9.74 -12.28
N LEU A 311 20.08 10.55 -12.82
CA LEU A 311 18.85 10.98 -12.19
C LEU A 311 17.67 10.25 -12.82
N SER A 312 17.00 9.39 -12.07
CA SER A 312 15.76 8.76 -12.50
C SER A 312 14.57 9.49 -11.88
N VAL A 313 13.56 9.78 -12.67
CA VAL A 313 12.29 10.37 -12.24
C VAL A 313 11.18 9.39 -12.61
N ASP A 314 10.29 9.13 -11.67
CA ASP A 314 9.16 8.22 -11.84
C ASP A 314 7.91 8.90 -11.29
N PHE A 315 6.88 9.02 -12.13
CA PHE A 315 5.56 9.49 -11.77
C PHE A 315 4.55 8.39 -12.02
N SER A 316 3.70 8.11 -11.07
CA SER A 316 2.58 7.19 -11.24
C SER A 316 1.28 7.84 -10.78
N LEU A 317 0.22 7.57 -11.53
CA LEU A 317 -1.15 7.91 -11.20
C LEU A 317 -2.00 6.69 -11.50
N ASN A 318 -2.57 6.10 -10.47
CA ASN A 318 -3.45 4.95 -10.57
C ASN A 318 -4.78 5.30 -9.91
N GLY A 319 -5.85 4.70 -10.36
CA GLY A 319 -7.14 4.92 -9.73
C GLY A 319 -8.18 3.90 -10.16
N ASN A 320 -9.31 3.96 -9.48
CA ASN A 320 -10.50 3.18 -9.75
C ASN A 320 -11.75 4.06 -9.67
N VAL A 321 -12.70 3.77 -10.54
CA VAL A 321 -14.06 4.30 -10.47
C VAL A 321 -15.03 3.13 -10.58
N GLY A 322 -15.83 2.92 -9.54
CA GLY A 322 -16.77 1.80 -9.50
C GLY A 322 -17.37 1.59 -8.13
N GLY A 323 -17.74 0.36 -7.85
CA GLY A 323 -18.30 -0.02 -6.57
C GLY A 323 -19.33 -1.14 -6.68
N ASN A 324 -20.01 -1.38 -5.58
CA ASN A 324 -20.98 -2.43 -5.44
C ASN A 324 -22.41 -1.89 -5.62
N ASN A 325 -23.27 -2.67 -6.29
CA ASN A 325 -24.68 -2.40 -6.41
C ASN A 325 -25.46 -3.67 -6.04
N THR A 326 -26.33 -3.57 -5.05
CA THR A 326 -27.25 -4.63 -4.65
C THR A 326 -28.65 -4.08 -4.73
N GLU A 327 -29.50 -4.71 -5.49
CA GLU A 327 -30.91 -4.37 -5.66
C GLU A 327 -31.78 -5.51 -5.17
N ALA A 328 -33.02 -5.21 -4.74
CA ALA A 328 -33.96 -6.23 -4.41
C ALA A 328 -34.36 -7.02 -5.67
N ASP A 329 -34.71 -8.30 -5.49
CA ASP A 329 -35.35 -9.07 -6.54
C ASP A 329 -36.62 -8.35 -7.00
N PRO A 330 -36.80 -8.08 -8.32
CA PRO A 330 -38.01 -7.45 -8.85
C PRO A 330 -39.30 -8.15 -8.45
N ASP A 331 -39.26 -9.47 -8.31
CA ASP A 331 -40.41 -10.26 -7.88
C ASP A 331 -40.73 -10.11 -6.39
N ALA A 332 -39.83 -9.52 -5.60
CA ALA A 332 -40.08 -9.26 -4.19
C ALA A 332 -40.95 -8.02 -3.93
N PHE A 333 -41.26 -7.22 -4.96
CA PHE A 333 -42.03 -5.97 -4.87
C PHE A 333 -41.48 -4.99 -3.80
N LYS A 334 -40.17 -4.95 -3.64
CA LYS A 334 -39.47 -4.08 -2.71
C LYS A 334 -38.53 -3.13 -3.46
N GLU A 335 -38.50 -1.87 -3.06
CA GLU A 335 -37.61 -0.86 -3.65
C GLU A 335 -36.35 -0.66 -2.81
N THR A 336 -35.82 -1.72 -2.23
CA THR A 336 -34.61 -1.65 -1.41
C THR A 336 -33.37 -1.84 -2.25
N TYR A 337 -32.32 -1.08 -1.95
CA TYR A 337 -31.02 -1.22 -2.59
C TYR A 337 -29.88 -0.78 -1.68
N THR A 338 -28.68 -1.25 -1.99
CA THR A 338 -27.44 -0.75 -1.43
C THR A 338 -26.47 -0.48 -2.57
N LYS A 339 -26.01 0.78 -2.71
CA LYS A 339 -25.03 1.21 -3.69
C LYS A 339 -23.81 1.72 -2.96
N SER A 340 -22.65 1.15 -3.22
CA SER A 340 -21.41 1.66 -2.66
C SER A 340 -20.49 2.16 -3.76
N ARG A 341 -19.91 3.34 -3.57
CA ARG A 341 -18.77 3.82 -4.35
C ARG A 341 -17.49 3.27 -3.74
N ASP A 342 -16.61 2.84 -4.60
CA ASP A 342 -15.27 2.38 -4.23
C ASP A 342 -14.26 3.09 -5.16
N ASN A 343 -14.38 4.44 -5.18
CA ASN A 343 -13.52 5.27 -6.01
C ASN A 343 -12.23 5.56 -5.26
N ALA A 344 -11.12 5.48 -5.97
CA ALA A 344 -9.81 5.75 -5.37
C ALA A 344 -8.84 6.37 -6.38
N LEU A 345 -7.92 7.18 -5.88
CA LEU A 345 -6.85 7.81 -6.63
C LEU A 345 -5.55 7.72 -5.85
N TRP A 346 -4.52 7.19 -6.47
CA TRP A 346 -3.19 7.04 -5.91
C TRP A 346 -2.17 7.68 -6.84
N SER A 347 -1.34 8.57 -6.31
CA SER A 347 -0.31 9.25 -7.09
C SER A 347 1.02 9.24 -6.36
N SER A 348 2.10 9.03 -7.08
CA SER A 348 3.45 9.18 -6.57
C SER A 348 4.34 9.91 -7.57
N LEU A 349 5.19 10.78 -7.04
CA LEU A 349 6.30 11.38 -7.76
C LEU A 349 7.57 11.09 -6.98
N SER A 350 8.50 10.39 -7.58
CA SER A 350 9.76 10.04 -6.92
C SER A 350 10.95 10.30 -7.83
N PHE A 351 12.06 10.61 -7.21
CA PHE A 351 13.36 10.70 -7.88
C PHE A 351 14.38 9.81 -7.19
N ASN A 352 15.31 9.33 -7.97
CA ASN A 352 16.46 8.55 -7.52
C ASN A 352 17.72 9.08 -8.17
N TYR A 353 18.57 9.74 -7.40
CA TYR A 353 19.81 10.34 -7.88
C TYR A 353 21.00 9.48 -7.46
N MET A 354 21.55 8.76 -8.41
CA MET A 354 22.74 7.92 -8.23
C MET A 354 23.97 8.81 -8.36
N LEU A 355 24.51 9.21 -7.21
CA LEU A 355 25.70 10.08 -7.12
C LEU A 355 26.99 9.28 -7.32
N ASN A 356 26.99 8.00 -6.90
CA ASN A 356 28.14 7.11 -6.94
C ASN A 356 29.41 7.75 -6.34
N SER A 357 29.21 8.61 -5.33
CA SER A 357 30.29 9.27 -4.63
C SER A 357 30.76 8.43 -3.44
N PRO A 358 32.05 8.46 -3.08
CA PRO A 358 32.55 7.71 -1.92
C PRO A 358 31.83 8.02 -0.61
N TRP A 359 31.29 9.25 -0.47
CA TRP A 359 30.60 9.69 0.74
C TRP A 359 29.05 9.61 0.63
N LEU A 360 28.49 9.43 -0.58
CA LEU A 360 27.06 9.27 -0.79
C LEU A 360 26.80 8.53 -2.11
N SER A 361 26.30 7.32 -2.02
CA SER A 361 26.06 6.49 -3.21
C SER A 361 24.78 6.90 -3.92
N ASN A 362 23.72 7.16 -3.15
CA ASN A 362 22.38 7.37 -3.69
C ASN A 362 21.57 8.30 -2.79
N LEU A 363 20.82 9.21 -3.41
CA LEU A 363 19.81 10.04 -2.76
C LEU A 363 18.46 9.78 -3.43
N ARG A 364 17.46 9.38 -2.65
CA ARG A 364 16.11 9.11 -3.13
C ARG A 364 15.09 9.92 -2.33
N GLY A 365 14.17 10.56 -3.03
CA GLY A 365 13.08 11.29 -2.41
C GLY A 365 11.80 11.17 -3.22
N GLY A 366 10.70 11.56 -2.62
CA GLY A 366 9.42 11.57 -3.32
C GLY A 366 8.28 12.06 -2.45
N VAL A 367 7.17 12.27 -3.12
CA VAL A 367 5.88 12.59 -2.52
C VAL A 367 4.85 11.59 -3.02
N THR A 368 3.96 11.18 -2.13
CA THR A 368 2.85 10.28 -2.46
C THR A 368 1.56 10.86 -1.94
N PHE A 369 0.48 10.53 -2.62
CA PHE A 369 -0.86 10.99 -2.30
C PHE A 369 -1.85 9.84 -2.53
N SER A 370 -2.79 9.67 -1.63
CA SER A 370 -3.89 8.73 -1.73
C SER A 370 -5.19 9.40 -1.29
N TYR A 371 -6.23 9.20 -2.07
CA TYR A 371 -7.58 9.65 -1.77
C TYR A 371 -8.56 8.55 -2.13
N ALA A 372 -9.55 8.32 -1.29
CA ALA A 372 -10.66 7.43 -1.60
C ALA A 372 -12.01 8.15 -1.36
N ASP A 373 -13.01 7.81 -2.17
CA ASP A 373 -14.41 8.24 -2.02
C ASP A 373 -15.24 6.97 -1.84
N ASN A 374 -15.41 6.60 -0.57
CA ASN A 374 -16.14 5.42 -0.12
C ASN A 374 -17.49 5.88 0.42
N ARG A 375 -18.49 5.98 -0.45
CA ARG A 375 -19.84 6.35 -0.08
C ARG A 375 -20.77 5.15 -0.26
N VAL A 376 -21.46 4.79 0.81
CA VAL A 376 -22.52 3.79 0.79
C VAL A 376 -23.86 4.52 0.87
N GLU A 377 -24.74 4.25 -0.09
CA GLU A 377 -26.10 4.70 -0.14
C GLU A 377 -27.01 3.48 0.04
N GLU A 378 -27.89 3.50 1.02
CA GLU A 378 -28.75 2.39 1.34
C GLU A 378 -30.20 2.83 1.51
N LYS A 379 -31.10 2.24 0.71
CA LYS A 379 -32.54 2.40 0.86
C LYS A 379 -33.13 1.16 1.52
N LYS A 380 -33.63 1.32 2.74
CA LYS A 380 -34.22 0.26 3.55
C LYS A 380 -35.72 0.47 3.74
N ASN A 381 -36.45 -0.62 3.81
CA ASN A 381 -37.85 -0.61 4.28
C ASN A 381 -37.82 -0.56 5.81
N GLN A 382 -38.63 0.31 6.38
CA GLN A 382 -38.89 0.41 7.81
C GLN A 382 -40.38 0.17 8.06
N SER A 383 -40.73 -0.36 9.24
CA SER A 383 -42.10 -0.53 9.64
C SER A 383 -42.26 -0.39 11.14
N ALA A 384 -43.37 0.20 11.57
CA ALA A 384 -43.74 0.28 12.95
C ALA A 384 -45.29 0.11 13.12
N SER A 385 -45.68 -0.65 14.13
CA SER A 385 -47.10 -0.84 14.49
C SER A 385 -47.65 0.31 15.35
N SER A 386 -46.73 1.06 15.99
CA SER A 386 -47.08 2.23 16.82
C SER A 386 -46.11 3.35 16.54
N VAL A 387 -46.52 4.58 16.87
CA VAL A 387 -45.66 5.76 16.79
C VAL A 387 -44.43 5.55 17.65
N GLN A 388 -43.26 5.81 17.10
CA GLN A 388 -41.99 5.71 17.79
C GLN A 388 -41.25 7.05 17.72
N PRO A 389 -40.71 7.54 18.85
CA PRO A 389 -39.90 8.74 18.84
C PRO A 389 -38.50 8.43 18.29
N ALA A 390 -37.97 9.36 17.48
CA ALA A 390 -36.59 9.36 17.03
C ALA A 390 -35.90 10.64 17.47
N LEU A 391 -34.74 10.47 18.14
CA LEU A 391 -34.00 11.57 18.73
C LEU A 391 -32.79 11.91 17.84
N HIS A 392 -32.65 13.21 17.52
CA HIS A 392 -31.63 13.72 16.61
C HIS A 392 -30.70 14.75 17.26
N THR A 393 -30.94 15.10 18.55
CA THR A 393 -30.13 16.10 19.27
C THR A 393 -28.84 15.52 19.84
N THR A 394 -27.79 16.32 19.84
CA THR A 394 -26.52 16.10 20.56
C THR A 394 -26.48 16.84 21.89
N GLU A 395 -27.49 17.66 22.20
CA GLU A 395 -27.55 18.44 23.44
C GLU A 395 -28.12 17.60 24.57
N GLU A 396 -27.60 17.83 25.79
CA GLU A 396 -28.17 17.27 27.00
C GLU A 396 -29.41 18.05 27.41
N GLY A 397 -30.49 17.33 27.76
CA GLY A 397 -31.70 17.98 28.22
C GLY A 397 -32.97 17.16 28.06
N TYR A 398 -34.09 17.82 28.32
CA TYR A 398 -35.43 17.26 28.14
C TYR A 398 -36.04 17.77 26.83
N PHE A 399 -36.43 16.84 25.97
CA PHE A 399 -37.04 17.12 24.69
C PHE A 399 -38.40 16.49 24.58
N VAL A 400 -39.37 17.21 24.02
CA VAL A 400 -40.76 16.78 23.94
C VAL A 400 -41.19 16.76 22.49
N ALA A 401 -41.78 15.63 22.05
CA ALA A 401 -42.38 15.50 20.72
C ALA A 401 -43.87 15.20 20.83
N SER A 402 -44.63 15.68 19.85
CA SER A 402 -46.01 15.34 19.65
C SER A 402 -46.28 14.95 18.17
N LYS A 403 -47.43 14.40 17.88
CA LYS A 403 -47.84 14.04 16.51
C LYS A 403 -47.91 15.25 15.55
N TYR A 404 -47.88 16.45 16.08
CA TYR A 404 -47.92 17.70 15.31
C TYR A 404 -46.54 18.22 14.95
N GLU A 405 -45.51 17.72 15.64
CA GLU A 405 -44.13 18.09 15.31
C GLU A 405 -43.74 17.41 13.99
N LYS A 406 -43.46 18.19 12.98
CA LYS A 406 -43.05 17.73 11.65
C LYS A 406 -41.78 18.41 11.12
N ASP A 407 -41.18 19.26 11.94
CA ASP A 407 -39.93 19.90 11.57
C ASP A 407 -38.79 18.86 11.64
N PRO A 408 -38.17 18.52 10.50
CA PRO A 408 -37.06 17.55 10.48
C PRO A 408 -35.85 17.99 11.30
N SER A 409 -35.72 19.27 11.59
CA SER A 409 -34.65 19.84 12.45
C SER A 409 -34.96 19.76 13.94
N SER A 410 -36.15 19.27 14.31
CA SER A 410 -36.55 19.13 15.72
C SER A 410 -35.66 18.12 16.43
N PRO A 411 -35.26 18.38 17.69
CA PRO A 411 -34.46 17.44 18.51
C PRO A 411 -35.05 16.04 18.62
N ILE A 412 -36.37 15.94 18.55
CA ILE A 412 -37.12 14.69 18.61
C ILE A 412 -38.32 14.76 17.67
N ILE A 413 -38.49 13.74 16.85
CA ILE A 413 -39.60 13.58 15.93
C ILE A 413 -40.38 12.28 16.23
N LEU A 414 -41.60 12.20 15.76
CA LEU A 414 -42.39 10.98 15.83
C LEU A 414 -42.45 10.31 14.46
N LEU A 415 -41.88 9.11 14.37
CA LEU A 415 -41.90 8.31 13.15
C LEU A 415 -43.33 7.85 12.79
N PRO A 416 -43.66 7.72 11.49
CA PRO A 416 -44.96 7.26 11.06
C PRO A 416 -45.21 5.81 11.47
N THR A 417 -46.49 5.42 11.48
CA THR A 417 -46.91 4.01 11.56
C THR A 417 -47.09 3.41 10.17
N GLY A 418 -47.01 2.08 10.07
CA GLY A 418 -47.13 1.38 8.79
C GLY A 418 -45.75 1.13 8.17
N TYR A 419 -45.66 1.25 6.85
CA TYR A 419 -44.42 0.98 6.08
C TYR A 419 -43.93 2.26 5.41
N TRP A 420 -42.61 2.50 5.49
CA TRP A 420 -41.94 3.59 4.78
C TRP A 420 -40.53 3.20 4.38
N TYR A 421 -39.94 3.97 3.49
CA TYR A 421 -38.56 3.80 3.10
C TYR A 421 -37.67 4.88 3.73
N VAL A 422 -36.45 4.49 4.09
CA VAL A 422 -35.42 5.39 4.58
C VAL A 422 -34.19 5.23 3.71
N THR A 423 -33.69 6.34 3.19
CA THR A 423 -32.41 6.38 2.47
C THR A 423 -31.34 6.97 3.38
N SER A 424 -30.32 6.18 3.68
CA SER A 424 -29.16 6.59 4.46
C SER A 424 -27.91 6.63 3.60
N PHE A 425 -26.99 7.51 3.98
CA PHE A 425 -25.67 7.63 3.38
C PHE A 425 -24.61 7.44 4.46
N ASN A 426 -23.57 6.68 4.15
CA ASN A 426 -22.32 6.66 4.92
C ASN A 426 -21.22 7.14 3.99
N ASP A 427 -20.69 8.34 4.24
CA ASP A 427 -19.72 9.03 3.40
C ASP A 427 -18.37 9.11 4.12
N SER A 428 -17.41 8.31 3.65
CA SER A 428 -16.04 8.30 4.16
C SER A 428 -15.06 8.60 3.03
N ARG A 429 -14.22 9.63 3.20
CA ARG A 429 -13.27 10.10 2.19
C ARG A 429 -11.89 10.26 2.80
N PRO A 430 -11.24 9.12 3.14
CA PRO A 430 -9.89 9.17 3.68
C PRO A 430 -8.90 9.72 2.65
N ILE A 431 -8.00 10.56 3.14
CA ILE A 431 -6.91 11.17 2.41
C ILE A 431 -5.60 10.95 3.17
N ASN A 432 -4.55 10.58 2.48
CA ASN A 432 -3.21 10.56 3.06
C ASN A 432 -2.17 11.09 2.07
N TYR A 433 -1.12 11.67 2.60
CA TYR A 433 0.05 12.10 1.85
C TYR A 433 1.32 11.80 2.62
N THR A 434 2.38 11.53 1.88
CA THR A 434 3.71 11.28 2.45
C THR A 434 4.77 12.00 1.63
N ALA A 435 5.69 12.68 2.29
CA ALA A 435 6.92 13.16 1.70
C ALA A 435 8.09 12.47 2.38
N TYR A 436 9.07 12.01 1.61
CA TYR A 436 10.23 11.31 2.16
C TYR A 436 11.52 11.69 1.45
N LEU A 437 12.61 11.62 2.21
CA LEU A 437 13.97 11.75 1.69
C LEU A 437 14.86 10.70 2.37
N LYS A 438 15.62 9.95 1.58
CA LYS A 438 16.52 8.93 2.08
C LYS A 438 17.84 8.90 1.31
N ALA A 439 18.91 8.71 2.04
CA ALA A 439 20.27 8.65 1.55
C ALA A 439 20.88 7.28 1.86
N ARG A 440 21.69 6.77 0.95
CA ARG A 440 22.39 5.50 1.10
C ARG A 440 23.87 5.69 0.87
N TRP A 441 24.64 5.14 1.78
CA TRP A 441 26.10 5.03 1.69
C TRP A 441 26.47 3.57 1.58
N SER A 442 27.34 3.24 0.67
CA SER A 442 27.85 1.88 0.50
C SER A 442 29.35 1.90 0.44
N HIS A 443 29.99 1.12 1.30
CA HIS A 443 31.43 1.02 1.39
C HIS A 443 31.87 -0.43 1.43
N LYS A 444 33.01 -0.72 0.83
CA LYS A 444 33.64 -2.03 0.92
C LYS A 444 35.06 -1.86 1.53
N ILE A 445 35.26 -2.48 2.69
CA ILE A 445 36.52 -2.40 3.45
C ILE A 445 37.02 -3.84 3.66
N GLY A 446 38.19 -4.18 3.07
CA GLY A 446 38.81 -5.49 3.29
C GLY A 446 37.92 -6.72 2.97
N GLY A 447 36.96 -6.60 2.05
CA GLY A 447 36.03 -7.66 1.72
C GLY A 447 34.67 -7.56 2.42
N VAL A 448 34.54 -6.77 3.49
CA VAL A 448 33.29 -6.49 4.18
C VAL A 448 32.53 -5.39 3.45
N THR A 449 31.27 -5.59 3.17
CA THR A 449 30.40 -4.56 2.60
C THR A 449 29.51 -3.98 3.70
N SER A 450 29.48 -2.66 3.80
CA SER A 450 28.67 -1.87 4.73
C SER A 450 27.74 -0.98 3.92
N ASN A 451 26.42 -1.07 4.17
CA ASN A 451 25.37 -0.28 3.53
C ASN A 451 24.57 0.46 4.59
N LEU A 452 24.83 1.75 4.75
CA LEU A 452 24.04 2.61 5.64
C LEU A 452 22.90 3.26 4.86
N LEU A 453 21.69 3.14 5.36
CA LEU A 453 20.50 3.86 4.94
C LEU A 453 20.14 4.85 6.05
N ALA A 454 19.98 6.12 5.73
CA ALA A 454 19.38 7.11 6.63
C ALA A 454 18.28 7.86 5.89
N GLY A 455 17.22 8.22 6.60
CA GLY A 455 16.12 8.93 5.99
C GLY A 455 15.17 9.57 6.99
N ALA A 456 14.28 10.37 6.44
CA ALA A 456 13.18 10.96 7.15
C ALA A 456 11.93 10.93 6.28
N ASP A 457 10.78 10.80 6.90
CA ASP A 457 9.48 10.92 6.26
C ASP A 457 8.51 11.76 7.11
N MET A 458 7.60 12.42 6.40
CA MET A 458 6.47 13.14 6.96
C MET A 458 5.21 12.58 6.32
N LYS A 459 4.23 12.23 7.15
CA LYS A 459 2.91 11.77 6.72
C LYS A 459 1.83 12.68 7.30
N GLY A 460 0.76 12.88 6.53
CA GLY A 460 -0.45 13.50 7.01
C GLY A 460 -1.65 12.66 6.58
N GLU A 461 -2.61 12.48 7.48
CA GLU A 461 -3.81 11.67 7.28
C GLU A 461 -5.04 12.39 7.80
N GLY A 462 -6.14 12.29 7.09
CA GLY A 462 -7.42 12.89 7.45
C GLY A 462 -8.58 12.24 6.71
N ASN A 463 -9.81 12.63 7.05
CA ASN A 463 -11.01 12.18 6.38
C ASN A 463 -11.89 13.38 6.02
N LEU A 464 -12.33 13.47 4.77
CA LEU A 464 -13.13 14.57 4.23
C LEU A 464 -14.60 14.19 4.05
N GLY A 465 -15.02 13.06 4.60
CA GLY A 465 -16.38 12.54 4.50
C GLY A 465 -17.33 13.16 5.52
N LYS A 466 -18.60 13.16 5.21
CA LYS A 466 -19.65 13.70 6.08
C LYS A 466 -20.13 12.71 7.17
N GLY A 467 -19.60 11.47 7.17
CA GLY A 467 -20.11 10.43 8.04
C GLY A 467 -21.48 9.89 7.61
N THR A 468 -22.27 9.46 8.58
CA THR A 468 -23.62 8.96 8.31
C THR A 468 -24.63 10.10 8.33
N TYR A 469 -25.51 10.14 7.34
CA TYR A 469 -26.63 11.07 7.27
C TYR A 469 -27.81 10.46 6.48
N TYR A 470 -28.97 11.08 6.55
CA TYR A 470 -30.20 10.63 5.91
C TYR A 470 -30.67 11.60 4.85
N GLU A 471 -31.34 11.10 3.81
CA GLU A 471 -31.94 11.92 2.75
C GLU A 471 -33.12 12.74 3.29
N ASP A 472 -33.99 12.07 4.06
CA ASP A 472 -35.15 12.69 4.69
C ASP A 472 -35.11 12.46 6.21
N MET A 473 -34.83 13.55 6.94
CA MET A 473 -34.74 13.54 8.40
C MET A 473 -36.10 13.34 9.07
N SER A 474 -37.22 13.60 8.38
CA SER A 474 -38.56 13.42 8.96
C SER A 474 -38.96 11.95 9.18
N VAL A 475 -38.23 11.03 8.56
CA VAL A 475 -38.44 9.57 8.68
C VAL A 475 -37.17 8.84 9.13
N ALA A 476 -36.11 9.59 9.47
CA ALA A 476 -34.85 9.03 9.94
C ALA A 476 -35.01 8.41 11.35
N PRO A 477 -34.46 7.23 11.62
CA PRO A 477 -34.43 6.67 12.99
C PRO A 477 -33.58 7.53 13.91
N THR A 478 -33.55 7.21 15.20
CA THR A 478 -32.63 7.86 16.14
C THR A 478 -31.22 7.88 15.60
N TRP A 479 -30.67 9.08 15.48
CA TRP A 479 -29.37 9.33 14.89
C TRP A 479 -28.72 10.56 15.50
N ARG A 480 -27.39 10.54 15.53
CA ARG A 480 -26.56 11.66 16.00
C ARG A 480 -25.55 12.02 14.93
N GLU A 481 -25.42 13.32 14.66
CA GLU A 481 -24.43 13.81 13.71
C GLU A 481 -23.02 13.51 14.20
N TYR A 482 -22.23 12.90 13.33
CA TYR A 482 -20.80 12.66 13.54
C TYR A 482 -20.08 12.80 12.22
N ARG A 483 -19.44 13.94 12.04
CA ARG A 483 -18.82 14.35 10.78
C ARG A 483 -17.35 14.03 10.78
N TYR A 484 -16.88 13.26 9.79
CA TYR A 484 -15.47 12.92 9.65
C TYR A 484 -14.64 14.09 9.14
N ASP A 485 -15.22 15.01 8.33
CA ASP A 485 -14.56 16.21 7.81
C ASP A 485 -14.29 17.29 8.88
N GLU A 486 -14.84 17.13 10.07
CA GLU A 486 -14.56 17.98 11.24
C GLU A 486 -13.43 17.42 12.10
N LEU A 487 -13.02 16.17 11.89
CA LEU A 487 -11.92 15.56 12.62
C LEU A 487 -10.58 16.18 12.18
N PRO A 488 -9.69 16.50 13.11
CA PRO A 488 -8.41 17.09 12.79
C PRO A 488 -7.49 16.11 12.07
N PHE A 489 -6.62 16.64 11.20
CA PHE A 489 -5.60 15.84 10.55
C PHE A 489 -4.54 15.37 11.55
N MET A 490 -4.16 14.11 11.46
CA MET A 490 -3.03 13.53 12.16
C MET A 490 -1.75 13.66 11.31
N HIS A 491 -0.65 14.07 11.94
CA HIS A 491 0.65 14.18 11.28
C HIS A 491 1.70 13.33 11.98
N ASN A 492 2.53 12.64 11.22
CA ASN A 492 3.65 11.87 11.71
C ASN A 492 4.94 12.33 11.07
N LEU A 493 5.94 12.63 11.88
CA LEU A 493 7.32 12.89 11.47
C LEU A 493 8.19 11.72 11.93
N ALA A 494 8.99 11.18 11.04
CA ALA A 494 9.89 10.10 11.37
C ALA A 494 11.31 10.35 10.86
N ALA A 495 12.28 9.88 11.63
CA ALA A 495 13.67 9.78 11.23
C ALA A 495 14.18 8.37 11.52
N TYR A 496 15.00 7.84 10.62
CA TYR A 496 15.50 6.47 10.75
C TYR A 496 16.89 6.30 10.16
N ALA A 497 17.61 5.32 10.71
CA ALA A 497 18.88 4.86 10.18
C ALA A 497 18.99 3.34 10.32
N GLU A 498 19.54 2.68 9.30
CA GLU A 498 19.71 1.24 9.23
C GLU A 498 21.04 0.90 8.59
N GLU A 499 21.81 0.08 9.25
CA GLU A 499 23.11 -0.42 8.77
C GLU A 499 22.97 -1.89 8.41
N GLU A 500 23.44 -2.25 7.22
CA GLU A 500 23.53 -3.62 6.73
C GLU A 500 24.99 -3.97 6.46
N ILE A 501 25.52 -4.96 7.17
CA ILE A 501 26.91 -5.43 7.07
C ILE A 501 26.91 -6.83 6.46
N THR A 502 27.64 -7.00 5.37
CA THR A 502 27.86 -8.28 4.72
C THR A 502 29.30 -8.75 4.95
N LEU A 503 29.43 -9.88 5.61
CA LEU A 503 30.70 -10.54 5.94
C LEU A 503 30.83 -11.80 5.07
N PRO A 504 31.67 -11.80 4.03
CA PRO A 504 31.93 -12.98 3.24
C PRO A 504 32.96 -13.87 3.92
N PHE A 505 32.70 -15.17 3.95
CA PHE A 505 33.62 -16.23 4.35
C PHE A 505 33.89 -17.15 3.14
N ARG A 506 34.90 -18.02 3.25
CA ARG A 506 35.35 -18.86 2.12
C ARG A 506 34.23 -19.67 1.43
N HIS A 507 33.24 -20.15 2.19
CA HIS A 507 32.10 -20.96 1.69
C HIS A 507 30.76 -20.53 2.31
N SER A 508 30.71 -19.37 2.91
CA SER A 508 29.52 -18.88 3.58
C SER A 508 29.49 -17.36 3.62
N GLN A 509 28.34 -16.79 3.92
CA GLN A 509 28.14 -15.36 4.04
C GLN A 509 27.25 -15.07 5.25
N LEU A 510 27.66 -14.12 6.07
CA LEU A 510 26.86 -13.58 7.16
C LEU A 510 26.42 -12.16 6.79
N LEU A 511 25.13 -11.92 6.81
CA LEU A 511 24.52 -10.61 6.63
C LEU A 511 23.86 -10.21 7.94
N LEU A 512 24.29 -9.09 8.49
CA LEU A 512 23.74 -8.49 9.71
C LEU A 512 23.08 -7.17 9.33
N LYS A 513 21.90 -6.93 9.86
CA LYS A 513 21.14 -5.73 9.62
C LYS A 513 20.60 -5.20 10.95
N GLY A 514 20.87 -3.94 11.25
CA GLY A 514 20.42 -3.30 12.47
C GLY A 514 19.96 -1.87 12.20
N GLY A 515 18.85 -1.46 12.77
CA GLY A 515 18.32 -0.12 12.53
C GLY A 515 17.43 0.39 13.65
N LEU A 516 17.23 1.68 13.62
CA LEU A 516 16.41 2.43 14.57
C LEU A 516 15.53 3.41 13.83
N ARG A 517 14.25 3.43 14.19
CA ARG A 517 13.29 4.42 13.74
C ARG A 517 12.68 5.15 14.92
N SER A 518 12.61 6.47 14.83
CA SER A 518 11.93 7.33 15.78
C SER A 518 10.78 8.01 15.07
N ASP A 519 9.57 7.85 15.59
CA ASP A 519 8.36 8.49 15.10
C ASP A 519 7.87 9.51 16.13
N MET A 520 7.39 10.66 15.68
CA MET A 520 6.69 11.67 16.45
C MET A 520 5.35 11.94 15.77
N THR A 521 4.26 11.57 16.44
CA THR A 521 2.90 11.68 15.90
C THR A 521 2.14 12.77 16.65
N PHE A 522 1.60 13.71 15.90
CA PHE A 522 0.74 14.79 16.39
C PHE A 522 -0.72 14.37 16.20
N ILE A 523 -1.46 14.28 17.30
CA ILE A 523 -2.85 13.82 17.35
C ILE A 523 -3.68 14.94 18.01
N PRO A 524 -3.99 16.01 17.27
CA PRO A 524 -4.72 17.16 17.84
C PRO A 524 -6.14 16.74 18.23
N GLY A 525 -6.71 17.45 19.19
CA GLY A 525 -8.07 17.17 19.68
C GLY A 525 -8.19 15.94 20.59
N THR A 526 -7.09 15.27 20.93
CA THR A 526 -7.05 14.15 21.88
C THR A 526 -6.25 14.53 23.13
N VAL A 527 -6.43 13.74 24.20
CA VAL A 527 -5.63 13.89 25.44
C VAL A 527 -4.15 13.54 25.24
N TYR A 528 -3.81 12.86 24.14
CA TYR A 528 -2.44 12.43 23.83
C TYR A 528 -1.59 13.55 23.24
N GLY A 529 -2.20 14.48 22.49
CA GLY A 529 -1.51 15.61 21.84
C GLY A 529 -0.38 15.17 20.91
N THR A 530 0.77 14.82 21.48
CA THR A 530 1.95 14.36 20.74
C THR A 530 2.49 13.07 21.37
N VAL A 531 2.61 12.03 20.56
CA VAL A 531 3.14 10.73 20.97
C VAL A 531 4.45 10.44 20.24
N SER A 532 5.44 9.94 20.97
CA SER A 532 6.73 9.54 20.40
C SER A 532 6.95 8.04 20.58
N SER A 533 7.49 7.40 19.55
CA SER A 533 7.84 5.98 19.60
C SER A 533 9.23 5.72 19.08
N LEU A 534 9.86 4.66 19.60
CA LEU A 534 11.15 4.19 19.16
C LEU A 534 11.04 2.71 18.76
N SER A 535 11.48 2.40 17.56
CA SER A 535 11.33 1.08 16.92
C SER A 535 12.68 0.52 16.50
N PRO A 536 13.44 -0.13 17.41
CA PRO A 536 14.66 -0.84 17.07
C PRO A 536 14.33 -2.14 16.33
N ARG A 537 15.17 -2.48 15.33
CA ARG A 537 15.04 -3.71 14.53
C ARG A 537 16.41 -4.29 14.25
N VAL A 538 16.54 -5.61 14.39
CA VAL A 538 17.79 -6.33 14.11
C VAL A 538 17.42 -7.62 13.36
N SER A 539 18.19 -7.96 12.35
CA SER A 539 18.07 -9.25 11.65
C SER A 539 19.44 -9.77 11.24
N ALA A 540 19.54 -11.08 11.17
CA ALA A 540 20.74 -11.78 10.75
C ALA A 540 20.38 -12.89 9.75
N LYS A 541 21.22 -13.09 8.75
CA LYS A 541 21.12 -14.16 7.79
C LYS A 541 22.50 -14.79 7.62
N TYR A 542 22.57 -16.09 7.84
CA TYR A 542 23.75 -16.88 7.58
C TYR A 542 23.47 -17.87 6.45
N SER A 543 24.21 -17.77 5.36
CA SER A 543 24.10 -18.64 4.19
C SER A 543 25.38 -19.44 4.04
N PHE A 544 25.28 -20.76 3.92
CA PHE A 544 26.41 -21.67 3.80
C PHE A 544 26.14 -22.78 2.76
N GLY A 545 27.20 -23.26 2.13
CA GLY A 545 27.21 -24.44 1.30
C GLY A 545 26.62 -24.26 -0.10
N GLU A 546 27.20 -23.36 -0.91
CA GLU A 546 26.97 -23.39 -2.36
C GLU A 546 27.97 -24.37 -3.01
N LYS A 547 27.64 -25.67 -3.05
CA LYS A 547 28.35 -26.65 -3.90
C LYS A 547 27.40 -27.14 -4.95
N GLU A 548 27.83 -27.09 -6.21
CA GLU A 548 27.05 -27.58 -7.36
C GLU A 548 26.70 -29.08 -7.25
N HIS A 549 27.44 -29.85 -6.43
CA HIS A 549 27.29 -31.31 -6.29
C HIS A 549 27.39 -31.68 -4.79
N GLY A 550 26.32 -32.17 -4.21
CA GLY A 550 26.27 -32.64 -2.84
C GLY A 550 24.86 -32.77 -2.27
N PHE A 551 24.71 -33.54 -1.16
CA PHE A 551 23.42 -33.71 -0.47
C PHE A 551 22.85 -32.37 0.05
N PHE A 552 23.71 -31.42 0.47
CA PHE A 552 23.33 -30.07 0.84
C PHE A 552 23.79 -29.10 -0.26
N ARG A 553 22.87 -28.63 -1.10
CA ARG A 553 23.12 -27.62 -2.13
C ARG A 553 23.26 -26.20 -1.58
N GLY A 554 22.91 -26.00 -0.32
CA GLY A 554 22.98 -24.75 0.40
C GLY A 554 21.96 -24.70 1.52
N ALA A 555 22.30 -24.05 2.62
CA ALA A 555 21.38 -23.80 3.72
C ALA A 555 21.45 -22.33 4.14
N THR A 556 20.32 -21.80 4.57
CA THR A 556 20.22 -20.42 5.03
C THR A 556 19.46 -20.38 6.34
N LEU A 557 20.11 -19.82 7.36
CA LEU A 557 19.48 -19.52 8.64
C LEU A 557 19.15 -18.03 8.70
N ARG A 558 17.98 -17.68 9.18
CA ARG A 558 17.53 -16.31 9.40
C ARG A 558 16.99 -16.17 10.81
N ALA A 559 17.32 -15.06 11.44
CA ALA A 559 16.75 -14.64 12.71
C ALA A 559 16.50 -13.14 12.67
N GLY A 560 15.44 -12.69 13.32
CA GLY A 560 15.14 -11.26 13.41
C GLY A 560 14.33 -10.96 14.66
N TRP A 561 14.58 -9.79 15.20
CA TRP A 561 13.85 -9.22 16.32
C TRP A 561 13.61 -7.74 16.05
N GLY A 562 12.45 -7.24 16.44
CA GLY A 562 12.17 -5.82 16.31
C GLY A 562 10.92 -5.42 17.06
N LYS A 563 10.87 -4.14 17.41
CA LYS A 563 9.68 -3.49 17.92
C LYS A 563 8.96 -2.81 16.75
N ALA A 564 7.67 -3.06 16.62
CA ALA A 564 6.80 -2.39 15.69
C ALA A 564 5.72 -1.63 16.47
N VAL A 565 5.29 -0.50 15.92
CA VAL A 565 4.23 0.34 16.50
C VAL A 565 3.21 0.58 15.40
N LYS A 566 1.93 0.36 15.71
CA LYS A 566 0.80 0.70 14.86
C LYS A 566 0.00 1.80 15.54
N LEU A 567 -0.28 2.86 14.81
CA LEU A 567 -1.13 3.95 15.29
C LEU A 567 -2.60 3.51 15.26
N PRO A 568 -3.42 3.92 16.22
CA PRO A 568 -4.85 3.67 16.22
C PRO A 568 -5.55 4.33 15.01
N SER A 569 -6.71 3.82 14.64
CA SER A 569 -7.58 4.46 13.65
C SER A 569 -8.28 5.70 14.22
N PHE A 570 -8.84 6.53 13.34
CA PHE A 570 -9.65 7.68 13.75
C PHE A 570 -10.89 7.26 14.56
N GLU A 571 -11.49 6.10 14.25
CA GLU A 571 -12.57 5.53 15.04
C GLU A 571 -12.19 5.35 16.52
N MET A 572 -10.94 4.95 16.76
CA MET A 572 -10.42 4.78 18.12
C MET A 572 -9.96 6.08 18.76
N LEU A 573 -9.37 7.01 17.98
CA LEU A 573 -8.83 8.27 18.48
C LEU A 573 -9.92 9.31 18.74
N TYR A 574 -10.97 9.28 17.94
CA TYR A 574 -12.09 10.21 17.95
C TYR A 574 -13.40 9.41 17.99
N PRO A 575 -13.67 8.69 19.08
CA PRO A 575 -14.88 7.88 19.16
C PRO A 575 -16.12 8.77 19.13
N GLN A 576 -17.15 8.33 18.40
CA GLN A 576 -18.45 9.01 18.43
C GLN A 576 -19.03 8.94 19.84
N GLU A 577 -19.58 10.07 20.30
CA GLU A 577 -20.32 10.10 21.56
C GLU A 577 -21.54 9.18 21.50
N THR A 578 -21.77 8.46 22.57
CA THR A 578 -22.99 7.68 22.78
C THR A 578 -23.96 8.44 23.66
N TYR A 579 -25.23 8.21 23.46
CA TYR A 579 -26.30 8.90 24.18
C TYR A 579 -27.21 7.92 24.89
N VAL A 580 -27.59 8.26 26.11
CA VAL A 580 -28.61 7.55 26.87
C VAL A 580 -29.89 8.37 26.80
N ASP A 581 -30.84 7.85 26.01
CA ASP A 581 -32.16 8.47 25.85
C ASP A 581 -33.16 7.75 26.76
N ARG A 582 -33.60 8.42 27.82
CA ARG A 582 -34.53 7.86 28.79
C ARG A 582 -35.90 8.49 28.61
N LEU A 583 -36.92 7.66 28.47
CA LEU A 583 -38.29 8.13 28.48
C LEU A 583 -38.58 8.72 29.86
N ALA A 584 -38.77 10.02 29.90
CA ALA A 584 -39.07 10.76 31.14
C ALA A 584 -40.57 10.80 31.43
N PHE A 585 -41.40 10.91 30.37
CA PHE A 585 -42.83 11.01 30.50
C PHE A 585 -43.56 10.60 29.21
N ALA A 586 -44.58 9.79 29.32
CA ALA A 586 -45.47 9.39 28.23
C ALA A 586 -46.92 9.26 28.78
N PRO A 587 -47.69 10.36 28.81
CA PRO A 587 -48.98 10.40 29.49
C PRO A 587 -50.06 9.60 28.75
N GLY A 588 -49.78 9.04 27.59
CA GLY A 588 -50.80 8.47 26.72
C GLY A 588 -51.57 9.55 25.95
N ALA A 589 -52.76 9.22 25.49
CA ALA A 589 -53.63 10.18 24.77
C ALA A 589 -54.13 11.24 25.77
N MET A 590 -53.88 12.51 25.46
CA MET A 590 -54.45 13.65 26.20
C MET A 590 -55.94 13.81 25.82
N ALA A 591 -56.63 14.66 26.55
CA ALA A 591 -58.07 14.93 26.31
C ALA A 591 -58.37 15.43 24.90
N ASP A 592 -57.42 16.07 24.23
CA ASP A 592 -57.48 16.50 22.84
C ASP A 592 -57.03 15.40 21.83
N GLY A 593 -56.75 14.20 22.32
CA GLY A 593 -56.25 13.08 21.49
C GLY A 593 -54.77 13.17 21.12
N THR A 594 -54.02 14.15 21.63
CA THR A 594 -52.58 14.30 21.36
C THR A 594 -51.77 13.39 22.29
N THR A 595 -50.77 12.73 21.73
CA THR A 595 -49.79 11.94 22.49
C THR A 595 -48.47 12.67 22.51
N TYR A 596 -47.92 12.85 23.72
CA TYR A 596 -46.63 13.47 23.95
C TYR A 596 -45.65 12.43 24.44
N TYR A 597 -44.40 12.58 24.02
CA TYR A 597 -43.27 11.82 24.50
C TYR A 597 -42.19 12.79 24.97
N ALA A 598 -41.78 12.68 26.20
CA ALA A 598 -40.67 13.45 26.75
C ALA A 598 -39.50 12.52 27.03
N TYR A 599 -38.37 12.83 26.45
CA TYR A 599 -37.11 12.11 26.67
C TYR A 599 -36.08 13.01 27.34
N HIS A 600 -35.32 12.42 28.21
CA HIS A 600 -34.11 13.01 28.74
C HIS A 600 -32.92 12.39 28.00
N THR A 601 -32.20 13.19 27.27
CA THR A 601 -30.98 12.80 26.58
C THR A 601 -29.77 13.20 27.40
N HIS A 602 -28.85 12.27 27.60
CA HIS A 602 -27.59 12.49 28.29
C HIS A 602 -26.44 11.90 27.48
N PRO A 603 -25.43 12.71 27.06
CA PRO A 603 -24.27 12.21 26.36
C PRO A 603 -23.40 11.40 27.33
N VAL A 604 -22.92 10.25 26.86
CA VAL A 604 -21.95 9.41 27.55
C VAL A 604 -20.71 9.35 26.68
N LEU A 605 -19.62 9.94 27.15
CA LEU A 605 -18.33 9.83 26.48
C LEU A 605 -17.85 8.38 26.55
N PRO A 606 -17.54 7.74 25.43
CA PRO A 606 -16.94 6.44 25.45
C PRO A 606 -15.58 6.53 26.16
N VAL A 607 -15.40 5.72 27.18
CA VAL A 607 -14.09 5.60 27.83
C VAL A 607 -13.23 4.72 26.94
N TYR A 608 -12.30 5.32 26.24
CA TYR A 608 -11.28 4.61 25.48
C TYR A 608 -9.96 4.65 26.26
N ASN A 609 -9.42 3.48 26.58
CA ASN A 609 -8.09 3.33 27.13
C ASN A 609 -7.21 2.66 26.07
N PRO A 610 -6.30 3.40 25.42
CA PRO A 610 -5.45 2.88 24.36
C PRO A 610 -4.19 2.16 24.85
N GLU A 611 -4.12 1.70 26.10
CA GLU A 611 -2.97 0.96 26.63
C GLU A 611 -2.61 -0.27 25.79
#